data_cf2227dd80f5a3fb51551fa7c558430e
#
_entry.id   cf2227dd80f5a3fb51551fa7c558430e
#
_cell.length_a   1.000
_cell.length_b   1.000
_cell.length_c   1.000
_cell.angle_alpha   90.00
_cell.angle_beta   90.00
_cell.angle_gamma   90.00
#
_symmetry.space_group_name_H-M   'P 1'
#
loop_
_entity.id
_entity.type
_entity.pdbx_description
1 polymer ?
#
loop_
_entity_poly.entity_id
_entity_poly.type
_entity_poly.pdbx_seq_one_letter_code
_entity_poly.pdbx_strand_id
1 'polypeptide(L)'
;MLIINAKLPTKNLKITKSLSQLIQGFLYRYLPASEHVGYRHESSGKIFKRTVFDFILRGEDLRVRFASCEPEFERKIALAVLKDGLSLGEILFTQTTVEAKNHKICENEAIVQGYVACAVSGLLGHKVYLQPQDSRHLEMMKTNILQ
;
A
#
# COMPACT_ATOMS: atom_id res chain seq x y z
N MET A 1 6.85 8.85 4.17
CA MET A 1 6.53 8.02 2.97
C MET A 1 7.82 7.63 2.28
N LEU A 2 8.03 6.36 2.05
CA LEU A 2 9.16 5.78 1.36
C LEU A 2 8.82 5.59 -0.13
N ILE A 3 9.75 5.96 -1.03
CA ILE A 3 9.66 5.71 -2.46
C ILE A 3 10.86 4.86 -2.87
N ILE A 4 10.59 3.71 -3.47
CA ILE A 4 11.60 2.81 -4.01
C ILE A 4 11.45 2.85 -5.53
N ASN A 5 12.50 3.27 -6.24
CA ASN A 5 12.55 3.17 -7.69
C ASN A 5 13.52 2.06 -8.07
N ALA A 6 13.12 1.23 -9.03
CA ALA A 6 13.91 0.11 -9.51
C ALA A 6 13.73 -0.06 -11.02
N LYS A 7 14.76 -0.57 -11.70
CA LYS A 7 14.66 -0.95 -13.12
C LYS A 7 14.55 -2.45 -13.26
N LEU A 8 13.65 -2.89 -14.13
CA LEU A 8 13.58 -4.30 -14.53
C LEU A 8 14.90 -4.75 -15.15
N PRO A 9 15.46 -5.87 -14.69
CA PRO A 9 16.77 -6.34 -15.16
C PRO A 9 16.75 -6.83 -16.61
N THR A 10 15.58 -7.11 -17.18
CA THR A 10 15.43 -7.58 -18.57
C THR A 10 14.15 -7.05 -19.22
N LYS A 11 14.24 -6.67 -20.50
CA LYS A 11 13.11 -6.14 -21.29
C LYS A 11 11.93 -7.09 -21.49
N ASN A 12 12.12 -8.39 -21.26
CA ASN A 12 11.13 -9.43 -21.58
C ASN A 12 10.43 -10.01 -20.34
N LEU A 13 10.55 -9.36 -19.20
CA LEU A 13 9.91 -9.84 -17.99
C LEU A 13 8.41 -9.58 -18.05
N LYS A 14 7.62 -10.61 -18.31
CA LYS A 14 6.17 -10.54 -18.17
C LYS A 14 5.82 -10.54 -16.70
N ILE A 15 5.66 -9.34 -16.14
CA ILE A 15 5.13 -9.19 -14.79
C ILE A 15 3.62 -9.42 -14.90
N THR A 16 3.22 -10.59 -14.45
CA THR A 16 1.83 -11.03 -14.44
C THR A 16 1.05 -10.40 -13.28
N LYS A 17 -0.22 -10.73 -13.16
CA LYS A 17 -1.15 -10.27 -12.10
C LYS A 17 -0.63 -10.41 -10.66
N SER A 18 0.48 -11.10 -10.46
CA SER A 18 1.09 -11.33 -9.15
C SER A 18 2.05 -10.24 -8.67
N LEU A 19 2.33 -9.17 -9.45
CA LEU A 19 3.28 -8.13 -9.04
C LEU A 19 2.91 -7.49 -7.70
N SER A 20 1.63 -7.19 -7.50
CA SER A 20 1.12 -6.67 -6.22
C SER A 20 1.43 -7.61 -5.05
N GLN A 21 1.25 -8.91 -5.26
CA GLN A 21 1.52 -9.92 -4.23
C GLN A 21 3.02 -10.06 -3.95
N LEU A 22 3.86 -9.97 -4.99
CA LEU A 22 5.31 -10.02 -4.83
C LEU A 22 5.82 -8.80 -4.06
N ILE A 23 5.34 -7.59 -4.40
CA ILE A 23 5.66 -6.36 -3.67
C ILE A 23 5.17 -6.46 -2.23
N GLN A 24 3.93 -6.90 -2.02
CA GLN A 24 3.39 -7.12 -0.69
C GLN A 24 4.26 -8.10 0.11
N GLY A 25 4.60 -9.24 -0.47
CA GLY A 25 5.45 -10.25 0.17
C GLY A 25 6.83 -9.71 0.54
N PHE A 26 7.42 -8.87 -0.32
CA PHE A 26 8.68 -8.19 0.01
C PHE A 26 8.51 -7.24 1.19
N LEU A 27 7.55 -6.32 1.13
CA LEU A 27 7.34 -5.33 2.18
C LEU A 27 7.01 -5.97 3.53
N TYR A 28 6.10 -6.93 3.53
CA TYR A 28 5.66 -7.59 4.75
C TYR A 28 6.73 -8.47 5.39
N ARG A 29 7.75 -8.93 4.66
CA ARG A 29 8.90 -9.67 5.23
C ARG A 29 9.62 -8.87 6.33
N TYR A 30 9.61 -7.55 6.25
CA TYR A 30 10.27 -6.64 7.19
C TYR A 30 9.33 -6.05 8.23
N LEU A 31 8.05 -6.40 8.17
CA LEU A 31 7.03 -5.94 9.11
C LEU A 31 6.74 -7.03 10.16
N PRO A 32 6.33 -6.64 11.38
CA PRO A 32 5.93 -7.61 12.40
C PRO A 32 4.68 -8.38 11.96
N ALA A 33 4.50 -9.59 12.51
CA ALA A 33 3.37 -10.46 12.17
C ALA A 33 2.00 -9.80 12.39
N SER A 34 1.90 -8.90 13.35
CA SER A 34 0.68 -8.11 13.61
C SER A 34 0.22 -7.29 12.41
N GLU A 35 1.14 -6.80 11.57
CA GLU A 35 0.80 -6.05 10.36
C GLU A 35 0.22 -6.93 9.25
N HIS A 36 0.50 -8.23 9.25
CA HIS A 36 -0.08 -9.17 8.30
C HIS A 36 -1.58 -9.35 8.55
N VAL A 37 -1.98 -9.46 9.80
CA VAL A 37 -3.38 -9.63 10.22
C VAL A 37 -4.11 -8.29 10.20
N GLY A 38 -3.43 -7.23 10.58
CA GLY A 38 -4.00 -5.90 10.81
C GLY A 38 -4.49 -5.72 12.24
N TYR A 39 -4.78 -4.48 12.58
CA TYR A 39 -5.26 -4.07 13.89
C TYR A 39 -6.78 -4.14 13.95
N ARG A 40 -7.32 -4.89 14.89
CA ARG A 40 -8.76 -4.98 15.11
C ARG A 40 -9.20 -3.90 16.09
N HIS A 41 -10.09 -3.02 15.67
CA HIS A 41 -10.67 -2.01 16.54
C HIS A 41 -11.69 -2.66 17.50
N GLU A 42 -11.53 -2.43 18.80
CA GLU A 42 -12.26 -3.14 19.83
C GLU A 42 -13.78 -2.96 19.77
N SER A 43 -14.25 -1.71 19.54
CA SER A 43 -15.68 -1.41 19.55
C SER A 43 -16.39 -1.78 18.24
N SER A 44 -15.73 -1.65 17.09
CA SER A 44 -16.35 -1.90 15.78
C SER A 44 -16.03 -3.27 15.18
N GLY A 45 -15.03 -3.97 15.72
CA GLY A 45 -14.53 -5.23 15.17
C GLY A 45 -13.86 -5.10 13.79
N LYS A 46 -13.76 -3.89 13.26
CA LYS A 46 -13.12 -3.62 11.96
C LYS A 46 -11.62 -3.84 12.04
N ILE A 47 -11.04 -4.30 10.93
CA ILE A 47 -9.60 -4.50 10.81
C ILE A 47 -9.02 -3.33 10.01
N PHE A 48 -8.06 -2.65 10.61
CA PHE A 48 -7.30 -1.56 10.00
C PHE A 48 -5.87 -1.99 9.75
N LYS A 49 -5.27 -1.46 8.69
CA LYS A 49 -3.86 -1.60 8.40
C LYS A 49 -3.18 -0.25 8.69
N ARG A 50 -2.05 -0.30 9.39
CA ARG A 50 -1.22 0.89 9.65
C ARG A 50 -0.24 1.19 8.53
N THR A 51 -0.23 0.34 7.52
CA THR A 51 0.66 0.43 6.37
C THR A 51 -0.16 0.42 5.09
N VAL A 52 0.29 1.17 4.11
CA VAL A 52 -0.27 1.22 2.76
C VAL A 52 0.86 1.24 1.75
N PHE A 53 0.64 0.61 0.62
CA PHE A 53 1.54 0.71 -0.51
C PHE A 53 0.78 0.77 -1.83
N ASP A 54 1.40 1.40 -2.79
CA ASP A 54 1.01 1.31 -4.19
C ASP A 54 2.25 1.19 -5.09
N PHE A 55 2.05 0.95 -6.35
CA PHE A 55 3.15 0.89 -7.31
C PHE A 55 2.70 1.34 -8.71
N ILE A 56 3.67 1.81 -9.45
CA ILE A 56 3.52 2.16 -10.87
C ILE A 56 4.63 1.45 -11.63
N LEU A 57 4.24 0.76 -12.69
CA LEU A 57 5.18 0.17 -13.66
C LEU A 57 4.99 0.87 -15.00
N ARG A 58 6.04 1.51 -15.52
CA ARG A 58 6.05 2.14 -16.82
C ARG A 58 7.26 1.64 -17.60
N GLY A 59 7.01 0.78 -18.60
CA GLY A 59 8.09 0.11 -19.33
C GLY A 59 8.95 -0.72 -18.37
N GLU A 60 10.21 -0.34 -18.20
CA GLU A 60 11.18 -1.01 -17.33
C GLU A 60 11.26 -0.36 -15.92
N ASP A 61 10.62 0.79 -15.71
CA ASP A 61 10.71 1.54 -14.48
C ASP A 61 9.59 1.14 -13.50
N LEU A 62 9.98 0.54 -12.40
CA LEU A 62 9.10 0.22 -11.28
C LEU A 62 9.29 1.27 -10.18
N ARG A 63 8.19 1.89 -9.77
CA ARG A 63 8.15 2.75 -8.58
C ARG A 63 7.18 2.17 -7.57
N VAL A 64 7.67 1.89 -6.37
CA VAL A 64 6.86 1.47 -5.22
C VAL A 64 6.80 2.61 -4.22
N ARG A 65 5.61 2.97 -3.78
CA ARG A 65 5.40 3.92 -2.67
C ARG A 65 4.89 3.14 -1.46
N PHE A 66 5.49 3.37 -0.33
CA PHE A 66 5.09 2.76 0.93
C PHE A 66 4.96 3.84 2.00
N ALA A 67 3.89 3.79 2.76
CA ALA A 67 3.68 4.68 3.90
C ALA A 67 3.20 3.89 5.11
N SER A 68 3.64 4.35 6.28
CA SER A 68 3.24 3.77 7.56
C SER A 68 2.99 4.86 8.59
N CYS A 69 2.09 4.59 9.53
CA CYS A 69 1.96 5.38 10.76
C CYS A 69 3.18 5.20 11.69
N GLU A 70 3.98 4.14 11.47
CA GLU A 70 5.19 3.82 12.22
C GLU A 70 6.44 4.09 11.36
N PRO A 71 7.19 5.17 11.60
CA PRO A 71 8.36 5.53 10.78
C PRO A 71 9.43 4.44 10.75
N GLU A 72 9.51 3.63 11.81
CA GLU A 72 10.48 2.54 11.90
C GLU A 72 10.26 1.47 10.82
N PHE A 73 9.02 1.27 10.36
CA PHE A 73 8.75 0.33 9.26
C PHE A 73 9.32 0.83 7.95
N GLU A 74 9.15 2.12 7.66
CA GLU A 74 9.75 2.74 6.47
C GLU A 74 11.28 2.62 6.51
N ARG A 75 11.89 2.87 7.68
CA ARG A 75 13.32 2.77 7.87
C ARG A 75 13.85 1.35 7.64
N LYS A 76 13.19 0.32 8.22
CA LYS A 76 13.59 -1.08 8.04
C LYS A 76 13.55 -1.51 6.58
N ILE A 77 12.48 -1.15 5.87
CA ILE A 77 12.35 -1.44 4.44
C ILE A 77 13.42 -0.70 3.63
N ALA A 78 13.66 0.58 3.92
CA ALA A 78 14.68 1.37 3.25
C ALA A 78 16.08 0.75 3.41
N LEU A 79 16.45 0.37 4.64
CA LEU A 79 17.73 -0.28 4.93
C LEU A 79 17.86 -1.64 4.23
N ALA A 80 16.79 -2.42 4.17
CA ALA A 80 16.79 -3.70 3.48
C ALA A 80 17.01 -3.52 1.97
N VAL A 81 16.32 -2.57 1.34
CA VAL A 81 16.51 -2.28 -0.08
C VAL A 81 17.92 -1.76 -0.37
N LEU A 82 18.46 -0.89 0.48
CA LEU A 82 19.81 -0.34 0.29
C LEU A 82 20.90 -1.41 0.46
N LYS A 83 20.68 -2.38 1.36
CA LYS A 83 21.66 -3.43 1.64
C LYS A 83 21.59 -4.57 0.63
N ASP A 84 20.39 -5.06 0.36
CA ASP A 84 20.16 -6.35 -0.32
C ASP A 84 19.47 -6.17 -1.69
N GLY A 85 19.12 -4.93 -2.07
CA GLY A 85 18.32 -4.66 -3.27
C GLY A 85 16.82 -4.96 -3.08
N LEU A 86 16.03 -4.73 -4.12
CA LEU A 86 14.62 -5.09 -4.16
C LEU A 86 14.47 -6.49 -4.76
N SER A 87 14.06 -7.47 -3.95
CA SER A 87 13.81 -8.84 -4.40
C SER A 87 12.32 -9.10 -4.50
N LEU A 88 11.83 -9.37 -5.71
CA LEU A 88 10.44 -9.71 -6.00
C LEU A 88 10.34 -11.13 -6.56
N GLY A 89 10.08 -12.09 -5.67
CA GLY A 89 10.20 -13.53 -5.98
C GLY A 89 11.66 -13.88 -6.29
N GLU A 90 11.92 -14.45 -7.46
CA GLU A 90 13.25 -14.81 -7.93
C GLU A 90 14.02 -13.66 -8.60
N ILE A 91 13.36 -12.51 -8.78
CA ILE A 91 13.93 -11.35 -9.50
C ILE A 91 14.59 -10.43 -8.50
N LEU A 92 15.88 -10.22 -8.66
CA LEU A 92 16.66 -9.24 -7.90
C LEU A 92 16.89 -7.97 -8.73
N PHE A 93 16.40 -6.85 -8.21
CA PHE A 93 16.64 -5.52 -8.77
C PHE A 93 17.83 -4.91 -8.06
N THR A 94 18.96 -4.81 -8.75
CA THR A 94 20.22 -4.26 -8.19
C THR A 94 20.33 -2.75 -8.39
N GLN A 95 19.68 -2.21 -9.42
CA GLN A 95 19.62 -0.77 -9.66
C GLN A 95 18.40 -0.17 -8.98
N THR A 96 18.53 0.07 -7.68
CA THR A 96 17.46 0.62 -6.86
C THR A 96 17.89 1.94 -6.23
N THR A 97 16.95 2.88 -6.16
CA THR A 97 17.09 4.11 -5.37
C THR A 97 15.97 4.19 -4.34
N VAL A 98 16.28 4.79 -3.21
CA VAL A 98 15.35 4.95 -2.10
C VAL A 98 15.27 6.41 -1.73
N GLU A 99 14.05 6.95 -1.70
CA GLU A 99 13.78 8.33 -1.29
C GLU A 99 12.84 8.31 -0.08
N ALA A 100 13.12 9.10 0.94
CA ALA A 100 12.22 9.34 2.05
C ALA A 100 11.59 10.73 1.92
N LYS A 101 10.25 10.79 1.86
CA LYS A 101 9.51 12.06 1.85
C LYS A 101 8.78 12.24 3.17
N ASN A 102 9.14 13.30 3.88
CA ASN A 102 8.42 13.72 5.08
C ASN A 102 7.36 14.75 4.67
N HIS A 103 6.11 14.44 4.97
CA HIS A 103 5.01 15.39 4.84
C HIS A 103 4.66 15.89 6.23
N LYS A 104 4.85 17.19 6.48
CA LYS A 104 4.30 17.85 7.67
C LYS A 104 2.98 18.49 7.25
N ILE A 105 1.92 18.11 7.93
CA ILE A 105 0.62 18.81 7.82
C ILE A 105 0.74 20.01 8.75
N CYS A 106 0.86 21.20 8.16
CA CYS A 106 0.97 22.46 8.91
C CYS A 106 -0.33 23.26 8.90
N GLU A 107 -1.36 22.77 8.22
CA GLU A 107 -2.64 23.43 8.04
C GLU A 107 -3.75 22.60 8.69
N ASN A 108 -4.84 23.30 9.09
CA ASN A 108 -6.01 22.63 9.67
C ASN A 108 -6.86 21.89 8.64
N GLU A 109 -6.54 22.03 7.36
CA GLU A 109 -7.22 21.38 6.25
C GLU A 109 -6.22 20.59 5.40
N ALA A 110 -6.62 19.41 4.94
CA ALA A 110 -5.85 18.60 4.03
C ALA A 110 -6.73 18.14 2.86
N ILE A 111 -6.24 18.31 1.63
CA ILE A 111 -6.87 17.74 0.44
C ILE A 111 -6.26 16.37 0.20
N VAL A 112 -7.09 15.34 0.30
CA VAL A 112 -6.69 13.95 0.05
C VAL A 112 -7.24 13.51 -1.30
N GLN A 113 -6.35 13.01 -2.17
CA GLN A 113 -6.72 12.41 -3.45
C GLN A 113 -6.41 10.93 -3.43
N GLY A 114 -7.37 10.12 -3.87
CA GLY A 114 -7.18 8.67 -3.93
C GLY A 114 -8.41 7.97 -4.50
N TYR A 115 -8.27 6.67 -4.72
CA TYR A 115 -9.38 5.81 -5.11
C TYR A 115 -10.04 5.26 -3.85
N VAL A 116 -11.35 5.45 -3.74
CA VAL A 116 -12.14 4.89 -2.64
C VAL A 116 -13.13 3.90 -3.21
N ALA A 117 -13.10 2.68 -2.69
CA ALA A 117 -14.06 1.65 -3.02
C ALA A 117 -14.90 1.33 -1.78
N CYS A 118 -16.18 1.63 -1.84
CA CYS A 118 -17.16 1.22 -0.83
C CYS A 118 -17.90 -0.03 -1.30
N ALA A 119 -18.02 -1.02 -0.45
CA ALA A 119 -18.74 -2.24 -0.75
C ALA A 119 -19.68 -2.62 0.40
N VAL A 120 -20.86 -3.10 0.04
CA VAL A 120 -21.85 -3.68 0.96
C VAL A 120 -21.98 -5.17 0.71
N SER A 121 -22.43 -5.90 1.71
CA SER A 121 -22.82 -7.32 1.53
C SER A 121 -24.16 -7.36 0.79
N GLY A 122 -24.14 -7.92 -0.41
CA GLY A 122 -25.35 -8.20 -1.16
C GLY A 122 -26.02 -9.51 -0.71
N LEU A 123 -27.14 -9.84 -1.34
CA LEU A 123 -27.79 -11.14 -1.21
C LEU A 123 -26.77 -12.26 -1.54
N LEU A 124 -26.77 -13.32 -0.76
CA LEU A 124 -25.86 -14.47 -0.89
C LEU A 124 -24.39 -14.19 -0.50
N GLY A 125 -24.11 -13.10 0.23
CA GLY A 125 -22.75 -12.81 0.73
C GLY A 125 -21.80 -12.25 -0.30
N HIS A 126 -22.22 -11.98 -1.53
CA HIS A 126 -21.39 -11.32 -2.53
C HIS A 126 -21.16 -9.85 -2.17
N LYS A 127 -19.93 -9.35 -2.42
CA LYS A 127 -19.66 -7.92 -2.29
C LYS A 127 -20.22 -7.15 -3.48
N VAL A 128 -21.06 -6.15 -3.17
CA VAL A 128 -21.56 -5.19 -4.16
C VAL A 128 -20.82 -3.88 -3.96
N TYR A 129 -20.09 -3.43 -4.99
CA TYR A 129 -19.39 -2.15 -4.96
C TYR A 129 -20.35 -1.02 -5.28
N LEU A 130 -20.38 -0.03 -4.41
CA LEU A 130 -21.26 1.14 -4.55
C LEU A 130 -20.65 2.13 -5.54
N GLN A 131 -21.50 2.69 -6.39
CA GLN A 131 -21.12 3.78 -7.28
C GLN A 131 -21.00 5.09 -6.48
N PRO A 132 -20.15 6.05 -6.92
CA PRO A 132 -20.00 7.34 -6.22
C PRO A 132 -21.30 8.13 -6.04
N GLN A 133 -22.31 7.89 -6.91
CA GLN A 133 -23.63 8.52 -6.86
C GLN A 133 -24.60 7.87 -5.86
N ASP A 134 -24.25 6.70 -5.33
CA ASP A 134 -25.07 6.03 -4.31
C ASP A 134 -24.91 6.76 -2.98
N SER A 135 -26.03 7.18 -2.37
CA SER A 135 -26.00 7.92 -1.09
C SER A 135 -25.24 7.15 0.01
N ARG A 136 -25.37 5.82 0.01
CA ARG A 136 -24.67 4.94 0.94
C ARG A 136 -23.14 5.01 0.79
N HIS A 137 -22.63 5.30 -0.41
CA HIS A 137 -21.19 5.46 -0.65
C HIS A 137 -20.64 6.64 0.18
N LEU A 138 -21.30 7.78 0.13
CA LEU A 138 -20.91 8.97 0.87
C LEU A 138 -21.03 8.78 2.39
N GLU A 139 -22.10 8.15 2.84
CA GLU A 139 -22.30 7.82 4.25
C GLU A 139 -21.21 6.89 4.80
N MET A 140 -20.86 5.85 4.03
CA MET A 140 -19.77 4.94 4.40
C MET A 140 -18.42 5.66 4.47
N MET A 141 -18.15 6.58 3.54
CA MET A 141 -16.94 7.41 3.58
C MET A 141 -16.90 8.26 4.86
N LYS A 142 -17.96 9.00 5.14
CA LYS A 142 -18.06 9.84 6.35
C LYS A 142 -17.85 9.02 7.62
N THR A 143 -18.52 7.89 7.73
CA THR A 143 -18.41 7.01 8.90
C THR A 143 -16.99 6.48 9.09
N ASN A 144 -16.27 6.19 8.00
CA ASN A 144 -14.90 5.69 8.10
C ASN A 144 -13.86 6.77 8.40
N ILE A 145 -14.12 8.03 8.04
CA ILE A 145 -13.24 9.16 8.34
C ILE A 145 -13.39 9.62 9.79
N LEU A 146 -14.59 9.50 10.36
CA LEU A 146 -14.91 9.98 11.70
C LEU A 146 -14.65 8.93 12.81
N GLN A 147 -14.22 7.73 12.47
CA GLN A 147 -13.81 6.65 13.39
C GLN A 147 -12.31 6.60 13.57
#